data_99dcff769b36a0b13329052aadf34122
#
_entry.id   99dcff769b36a0b13329052aadf34122
#
_cell.length_a   1.000
_cell.length_b   1.000
_cell.length_c   1.000
_cell.angle_alpha   90.00
_cell.angle_beta   90.00
_cell.angle_gamma   90.00
#
_symmetry.space_group_name_H-M   'P 1'
#
loop_
_entity.id
_entity.type
_entity.pdbx_description
1 polymer ?
#
loop_
_entity_poly.entity_id
_entity_poly.type
_entity_poly.pdbx_seq_one_letter_code
_entity_poly.pdbx_strand_id
1 'polypeptide(L)'
;MNQIANNSIRVKKINQELIKQALKSMKEGTKSTIASATGLSVATCGNILNELLETGEVIETELEASNGGRPARRFIYNVDFSYIACIYAKIEDGIESLTYAVANSVGERVDQGFLELEYIDAAAIDHLLGTLIKQYNNIKAVGIGIPGLDHEGVINICDIYSLIDIPLESQLREKYEIEVTIENDMNLTVYGFYKQQDYEEDKTIVVVTFIKGTFSGAGIMIDGHIHKGNTRFAGEVSFLPFGISREEQIIHMGQTDTFIPLVAHTISSLTAIINPETVALTGNQIRQEDVPHIYRNCLEVIPEEHMPRLIVLDQPDNHYMNGLIAITLESLTYSLQLVEKRR
;
A
#
# COMPACT_ATOMS: atom_id res chain seq x y z
N MET A 1 -6.12 -21.90 33.40
CA MET A 1 -7.29 -21.03 33.15
C MET A 1 -7.07 -19.91 32.13
N ASN A 2 -5.81 -19.43 31.90
CA ASN A 2 -5.55 -18.31 30.96
C ASN A 2 -5.71 -18.62 29.44
N GLN A 3 -5.59 -19.85 28.98
CA GLN A 3 -5.70 -20.17 27.54
C GLN A 3 -7.15 -20.14 26.99
N ILE A 4 -8.14 -20.51 27.79
CA ILE A 4 -9.56 -20.53 27.36
C ILE A 4 -10.11 -19.10 27.30
N ALA A 5 -9.74 -18.24 28.24
CA ALA A 5 -10.14 -16.83 28.24
C ALA A 5 -9.54 -16.07 27.04
N ASN A 6 -8.29 -16.34 26.69
CA ASN A 6 -7.63 -15.77 25.50
C ASN A 6 -8.30 -16.19 24.17
N ASN A 7 -8.80 -17.44 24.09
CA ASN A 7 -9.52 -17.91 22.89
C ASN A 7 -10.87 -17.21 22.70
N SER A 8 -11.63 -16.99 23.77
CA SER A 8 -12.93 -16.32 23.67
C SER A 8 -12.80 -14.84 23.26
N ILE A 9 -11.78 -14.14 23.77
CA ILE A 9 -11.48 -12.75 23.38
C ILE A 9 -11.05 -12.67 21.90
N ARG A 10 -10.22 -13.61 21.45
CA ARG A 10 -9.80 -13.67 20.06
C ARG A 10 -10.98 -13.94 19.11
N VAL A 11 -11.82 -14.93 19.43
CA VAL A 11 -13.02 -15.23 18.65
C VAL A 11 -13.96 -14.03 18.58
N LYS A 12 -14.14 -13.31 19.69
CA LYS A 12 -14.95 -12.10 19.72
C LYS A 12 -14.41 -11.01 18.78
N LYS A 13 -13.11 -10.73 18.82
CA LYS A 13 -12.45 -9.76 17.93
C LYS A 13 -12.62 -10.13 16.46
N ILE A 14 -12.46 -11.41 16.12
CA ILE A 14 -12.67 -11.91 14.76
C ILE A 14 -14.11 -11.66 14.31
N ASN A 15 -15.08 -12.01 15.15
CA ASN A 15 -16.48 -11.81 14.82
C ASN A 15 -16.83 -10.32 14.67
N GLN A 16 -16.21 -9.43 15.46
CA GLN A 16 -16.32 -7.98 15.28
C GLN A 16 -15.79 -7.54 13.93
N GLU A 17 -14.59 -7.99 13.53
CA GLU A 17 -14.02 -7.66 12.22
C GLU A 17 -14.88 -8.20 11.06
N LEU A 18 -15.38 -9.43 11.15
CA LEU A 18 -16.29 -9.99 10.14
C LEU A 18 -17.55 -9.11 9.95
N ILE A 19 -18.15 -8.64 11.03
CA ILE A 19 -19.32 -7.76 10.97
C ILE A 19 -18.96 -6.40 10.37
N LYS A 20 -17.83 -5.81 10.76
CA LYS A 20 -17.36 -4.54 10.20
C LYS A 20 -17.08 -4.65 8.71
N GLN A 21 -16.39 -5.72 8.28
CA GLN A 21 -16.14 -5.99 6.86
C GLN A 21 -17.43 -6.18 6.07
N ALA A 22 -18.39 -6.95 6.60
CA ALA A 22 -19.68 -7.11 5.97
C ALA A 22 -20.40 -5.77 5.79
N LEU A 23 -20.44 -4.91 6.82
CA LEU A 23 -21.04 -3.58 6.74
C LEU A 23 -20.33 -2.66 5.75
N LYS A 24 -18.98 -2.67 5.71
CA LYS A 24 -18.20 -1.90 4.73
C LYS A 24 -18.53 -2.33 3.30
N SER A 25 -18.64 -3.63 3.04
CA SER A 25 -18.96 -4.18 1.71
C SER A 25 -20.41 -3.93 1.30
N MET A 26 -21.36 -4.14 2.22
CA MET A 26 -22.81 -4.02 1.95
C MET A 26 -23.29 -2.56 2.01
N LYS A 27 -22.47 -1.64 2.54
CA LYS A 27 -22.79 -0.24 2.89
C LYS A 27 -23.80 -0.11 4.03
N GLU A 28 -24.86 -0.93 4.05
CA GLU A 28 -25.86 -1.01 5.12
C GLU A 28 -26.38 -2.44 5.28
N GLY A 29 -26.85 -2.79 6.46
CA GLY A 29 -27.41 -4.12 6.73
C GLY A 29 -28.31 -4.18 7.95
N THR A 30 -29.25 -5.15 7.97
CA THR A 30 -30.00 -5.55 9.15
C THR A 30 -29.27 -6.66 9.90
N LYS A 31 -29.64 -6.94 11.16
CA LYS A 31 -29.07 -8.08 11.92
C LYS A 31 -29.14 -9.40 11.14
N SER A 32 -30.21 -9.61 10.38
CA SER A 32 -30.42 -10.83 9.60
C SER A 32 -29.52 -10.90 8.37
N THR A 33 -29.40 -9.79 7.60
CA THR A 33 -28.55 -9.76 6.41
C THR A 33 -27.07 -9.85 6.77
N ILE A 34 -26.64 -9.21 7.85
CA ILE A 34 -25.27 -9.30 8.37
C ILE A 34 -24.98 -10.73 8.86
N ALA A 35 -25.91 -11.37 9.56
CA ALA A 35 -25.78 -12.77 9.99
C ALA A 35 -25.61 -13.71 8.79
N SER A 36 -26.41 -13.51 7.73
CA SER A 36 -26.29 -14.29 6.49
C SER A 36 -24.93 -14.08 5.79
N ALA A 37 -24.44 -12.84 5.74
CA ALA A 37 -23.18 -12.50 5.09
C ALA A 37 -21.94 -13.02 5.86
N THR A 38 -22.03 -13.06 7.20
CA THR A 38 -20.90 -13.44 8.07
C THR A 38 -20.90 -14.91 8.48
N GLY A 39 -22.00 -15.63 8.30
CA GLY A 39 -22.21 -16.98 8.84
C GLY A 39 -22.42 -17.01 10.36
N LEU A 40 -22.54 -15.88 11.03
CA LEU A 40 -22.76 -15.77 12.47
C LEU A 40 -24.25 -15.92 12.81
N SER A 41 -24.57 -16.32 14.07
CA SER A 41 -25.95 -16.31 14.52
C SER A 41 -26.48 -14.86 14.65
N VAL A 42 -27.80 -14.66 14.43
CA VAL A 42 -28.46 -13.35 14.60
C VAL A 42 -28.25 -12.80 16.01
N ALA A 43 -28.21 -13.69 17.01
CA ALA A 43 -27.98 -13.32 18.42
C ALA A 43 -26.55 -12.79 18.61
N THR A 44 -25.53 -13.47 18.02
CA THR A 44 -24.13 -13.03 18.05
C THR A 44 -23.97 -11.69 17.37
N CYS A 45 -24.53 -11.54 16.15
CA CYS A 45 -24.54 -10.27 15.45
C CYS A 45 -25.20 -9.15 16.26
N GLY A 46 -26.35 -9.45 16.91
CA GLY A 46 -27.04 -8.46 17.72
C GLY A 46 -26.22 -7.96 18.91
N ASN A 47 -25.53 -8.86 19.62
CA ASN A 47 -24.67 -8.47 20.74
C ASN A 47 -23.48 -7.61 20.29
N ILE A 48 -22.80 -8.02 19.22
CA ILE A 48 -21.65 -7.29 18.68
C ILE A 48 -22.08 -5.93 18.13
N LEU A 49 -23.18 -5.86 17.38
CA LEU A 49 -23.69 -4.60 16.85
C LEU A 49 -24.05 -3.61 17.97
N ASN A 50 -24.61 -4.09 19.10
CA ASN A 50 -24.87 -3.21 20.23
C ASN A 50 -23.56 -2.64 20.82
N GLU A 51 -22.50 -3.44 20.95
CA GLU A 51 -21.19 -2.95 21.39
C GLU A 51 -20.59 -1.94 20.42
N LEU A 52 -20.68 -2.20 19.12
CA LEU A 52 -20.18 -1.28 18.09
C LEU A 52 -21.00 0.02 18.00
N LEU A 53 -22.29 -0.01 18.36
CA LEU A 53 -23.11 1.20 18.54
C LEU A 53 -22.66 2.00 19.76
N GLU A 54 -22.36 1.34 20.87
CA GLU A 54 -21.88 1.99 22.10
C GLU A 54 -20.54 2.69 21.88
N THR A 55 -19.65 2.10 21.07
CA THR A 55 -18.36 2.71 20.70
C THR A 55 -18.49 3.79 19.63
N GLY A 56 -19.59 3.81 18.87
CA GLY A 56 -19.79 4.71 17.73
C GLY A 56 -19.17 4.22 16.41
N GLU A 57 -18.60 3.00 16.38
CA GLU A 57 -18.08 2.40 15.14
C GLU A 57 -19.17 2.02 14.14
N VAL A 58 -20.38 1.80 14.64
CA VAL A 58 -21.59 1.54 13.84
C VAL A 58 -22.65 2.55 14.22
N ILE A 59 -23.43 2.97 13.25
CA ILE A 59 -24.54 3.90 13.42
C ILE A 59 -25.83 3.18 13.05
N GLU A 60 -26.89 3.37 13.84
CA GLU A 60 -28.23 2.94 13.51
C GLU A 60 -28.88 3.97 12.58
N THR A 61 -29.46 3.51 11.48
CA THR A 61 -30.21 4.33 10.54
C THR A 61 -31.70 4.08 10.64
N GLU A 62 -32.49 4.81 9.85
CA GLU A 62 -33.94 4.72 9.85
C GLU A 62 -34.47 3.29 9.64
N LEU A 63 -35.65 3.04 10.21
CA LEU A 63 -36.33 1.74 10.13
C LEU A 63 -36.72 1.43 8.67
N GLU A 64 -36.44 0.22 8.22
CA GLU A 64 -36.97 -0.25 6.95
C GLU A 64 -38.50 -0.33 6.99
N ALA A 65 -39.20 0.30 6.04
CA ALA A 65 -40.63 0.17 5.90
C ALA A 65 -41.01 -1.30 5.66
N SER A 66 -41.72 -1.93 6.59
CA SER A 66 -42.08 -3.34 6.44
C SER A 66 -43.43 -3.50 5.77
N ASN A 67 -43.49 -4.38 4.76
CA ASN A 67 -44.76 -4.84 4.16
C ASN A 67 -45.45 -5.88 5.10
N GLY A 68 -45.85 -5.46 6.33
CA GLY A 68 -46.64 -6.28 7.26
C GLY A 68 -45.88 -6.91 8.41
N GLY A 69 -44.58 -6.62 8.65
CA GLY A 69 -43.84 -7.08 9.83
C GLY A 69 -43.36 -5.91 10.71
N ARG A 70 -42.66 -6.21 11.84
CA ARG A 70 -42.02 -5.18 12.65
C ARG A 70 -40.84 -4.59 11.86
N PRO A 71 -40.73 -3.24 11.69
CA PRO A 71 -39.64 -2.61 11.02
C PRO A 71 -38.29 -3.08 11.55
N ALA A 72 -37.38 -3.46 10.67
CA ALA A 72 -36.02 -3.90 11.04
C ALA A 72 -35.10 -2.69 11.14
N ARG A 73 -34.28 -2.66 12.19
CA ARG A 73 -33.21 -1.64 12.33
C ARG A 73 -32.12 -1.91 11.32
N ARG A 74 -31.67 -0.85 10.62
CA ARG A 74 -30.50 -0.87 9.72
C ARG A 74 -29.30 -0.31 10.42
N PHE A 75 -28.14 -0.84 10.07
CA PHE A 75 -26.84 -0.46 10.59
C PHE A 75 -25.93 -0.10 9.44
N ILE A 76 -25.15 0.95 9.62
CA ILE A 76 -24.07 1.37 8.71
C ILE A 76 -22.76 1.42 9.51
N TYR A 77 -21.66 1.13 8.82
CA TYR A 77 -20.34 1.37 9.39
C TYR A 77 -20.05 2.88 9.40
N ASN A 78 -19.60 3.41 10.53
CA ASN A 78 -19.20 4.80 10.66
C ASN A 78 -17.79 4.98 10.04
N VAL A 79 -17.73 5.38 8.78
CA VAL A 79 -16.47 5.51 8.06
C VAL A 79 -15.54 6.56 8.68
N ASP A 80 -16.10 7.57 9.37
CA ASP A 80 -15.40 8.65 10.04
C ASP A 80 -15.11 8.37 11.52
N PHE A 81 -15.34 7.13 11.99
CA PHE A 81 -15.03 6.74 13.36
C PHE A 81 -13.54 6.84 13.67
N SER A 82 -12.68 6.53 12.72
CA SER A 82 -11.23 6.64 12.85
C SER A 82 -10.58 6.99 11.52
N TYR A 83 -9.38 7.55 11.62
CA TYR A 83 -8.59 7.97 10.48
C TYR A 83 -7.22 7.32 10.50
N ILE A 84 -6.56 7.33 9.36
CA ILE A 84 -5.14 7.05 9.20
C ILE A 84 -4.47 8.28 8.60
N ALA A 85 -3.21 8.51 8.98
CA ALA A 85 -2.35 9.46 8.31
C ALA A 85 -1.39 8.73 7.37
N CYS A 86 -1.22 9.23 6.17
CA CYS A 86 -0.28 8.73 5.18
C CYS A 86 0.66 9.87 4.79
N ILE A 87 1.96 9.67 4.94
CA ILE A 87 2.98 10.67 4.62
C ILE A 87 4.03 9.99 3.75
N TYR A 88 4.34 10.55 2.58
CA TYR A 88 5.50 10.07 1.85
C TYR A 88 6.50 11.18 1.58
N ALA A 89 7.78 10.81 1.65
CA ALA A 89 8.91 11.66 1.35
C ALA A 89 9.39 11.41 -0.07
N LYS A 90 9.72 12.48 -0.80
CA LYS A 90 10.19 12.42 -2.19
C LYS A 90 11.28 13.44 -2.43
N ILE A 91 12.25 13.07 -3.28
CA ILE A 91 13.20 13.99 -3.89
C ILE A 91 12.94 13.97 -5.39
N GLU A 92 12.64 15.13 -5.96
CA GLU A 92 12.47 15.28 -7.41
C GLU A 92 13.13 16.58 -7.87
N ASP A 93 14.00 16.49 -8.89
CA ASP A 93 14.78 17.62 -9.41
C ASP A 93 15.55 18.40 -8.32
N GLY A 94 16.00 17.71 -7.27
CA GLY A 94 16.72 18.28 -6.14
C GLY A 94 15.83 19.00 -5.11
N ILE A 95 14.51 18.93 -5.25
CA ILE A 95 13.54 19.45 -4.29
C ILE A 95 13.07 18.31 -3.39
N GLU A 96 13.23 18.49 -2.09
CA GLU A 96 12.71 17.57 -1.08
C GLU A 96 11.28 17.96 -0.69
N SER A 97 10.39 16.99 -0.61
CA SER A 97 8.98 17.25 -0.30
C SER A 97 8.34 16.15 0.52
N LEU A 98 7.37 16.54 1.35
CA LEU A 98 6.43 15.65 2.01
C LEU A 98 5.04 15.82 1.40
N THR A 99 4.46 14.74 0.96
CA THR A 99 3.05 14.68 0.56
C THR A 99 2.29 13.90 1.61
N TYR A 100 1.14 14.40 2.01
CA TYR A 100 0.30 13.69 2.98
C TYR A 100 -1.12 13.52 2.49
N ALA A 101 -1.77 12.49 3.01
CA ALA A 101 -3.21 12.31 2.99
C ALA A 101 -3.70 11.84 4.36
N VAL A 102 -4.89 12.28 4.74
CA VAL A 102 -5.67 11.68 5.82
C VAL A 102 -6.80 10.91 5.18
N ALA A 103 -6.95 9.64 5.53
CA ALA A 103 -8.01 8.81 5.01
C ALA A 103 -8.88 8.25 6.15
N ASN A 104 -10.18 8.05 5.85
CA ASN A 104 -11.11 7.44 6.77
C ASN A 104 -10.94 5.91 6.82
N SER A 105 -11.73 5.22 7.62
CA SER A 105 -11.64 3.76 7.86
C SER A 105 -11.94 2.88 6.63
N VAL A 106 -12.36 3.46 5.51
CA VAL A 106 -12.56 2.76 4.23
C VAL A 106 -11.59 3.20 3.14
N GLY A 107 -10.64 4.08 3.49
CA GLY A 107 -9.58 4.54 2.57
C GLY A 107 -9.96 5.74 1.72
N GLU A 108 -11.10 6.38 1.95
CA GLU A 108 -11.46 7.63 1.28
C GLU A 108 -10.65 8.77 1.84
N ARG A 109 -10.00 9.54 0.99
CA ARG A 109 -9.19 10.70 1.38
C ARG A 109 -10.10 11.83 1.85
N VAL A 110 -9.91 12.27 3.09
CA VAL A 110 -10.67 13.40 3.68
C VAL A 110 -9.85 14.68 3.69
N ASP A 111 -8.53 14.56 3.62
CA ASP A 111 -7.60 15.70 3.51
C ASP A 111 -6.33 15.25 2.78
N GLN A 112 -5.65 16.19 2.13
CA GLN A 112 -4.36 15.95 1.50
C GLN A 112 -3.62 17.27 1.32
N GLY A 113 -2.29 17.19 1.28
CA GLY A 113 -1.46 18.36 1.06
C GLY A 113 -0.04 18.00 0.68
N PHE A 114 0.71 19.06 0.41
CA PHE A 114 2.08 18.98 -0.09
C PHE A 114 2.91 20.09 0.59
N LEU A 115 4.12 19.73 1.01
CA LEU A 115 5.08 20.65 1.63
C LEU A 115 6.43 20.50 0.94
N GLU A 116 6.92 21.57 0.34
CA GLU A 116 8.32 21.66 -0.07
C GLU A 116 9.16 22.04 1.14
N LEU A 117 10.29 21.38 1.29
CA LEU A 117 11.21 21.56 2.40
C LEU A 117 12.62 21.79 1.89
N GLU A 118 13.42 22.52 2.64
CA GLU A 118 14.83 22.70 2.35
C GLU A 118 15.59 21.36 2.52
N TYR A 119 15.15 20.57 3.52
CA TYR A 119 15.58 19.17 3.74
C TYR A 119 14.53 18.42 4.55
N ILE A 120 14.45 17.11 4.36
CA ILE A 120 13.58 16.22 5.10
C ILE A 120 14.41 15.51 6.17
N ASP A 121 13.95 15.56 7.41
CA ASP A 121 14.46 14.77 8.52
C ASP A 121 13.32 14.13 9.33
N ALA A 122 13.66 13.34 10.33
CA ALA A 122 12.68 12.73 11.22
C ALA A 122 11.83 13.78 11.97
N ALA A 123 12.39 14.96 12.27
CA ALA A 123 11.66 16.03 12.94
C ALA A 123 10.61 16.66 12.04
N ALA A 124 10.87 16.81 10.75
CA ALA A 124 9.90 17.30 9.77
C ALA A 124 8.69 16.35 9.65
N ILE A 125 8.94 15.04 9.56
CA ILE A 125 7.89 14.01 9.52
C ILE A 125 7.08 14.02 10.82
N ASP A 126 7.76 14.05 11.96
CA ASP A 126 7.15 14.10 13.30
C ASP A 126 6.27 15.37 13.47
N HIS A 127 6.76 16.52 13.02
CA HIS A 127 6.01 17.78 13.11
C HIS A 127 4.72 17.73 12.27
N LEU A 128 4.81 17.24 11.03
CA LEU A 128 3.65 17.07 10.17
C LEU A 128 2.64 16.11 10.79
N LEU A 129 3.08 14.93 11.24
CA LEU A 129 2.21 13.94 11.90
C LEU A 129 1.55 14.53 13.15
N GLY A 130 2.30 15.24 14.00
CA GLY A 130 1.76 15.90 15.19
C GLY A 130 0.71 16.97 14.87
N THR A 131 0.83 17.64 13.73
CA THR A 131 -0.17 18.58 13.24
C THR A 131 -1.45 17.86 12.80
N LEU A 132 -1.32 16.77 12.04
CA LEU A 132 -2.46 15.96 11.59
C LEU A 132 -3.20 15.32 12.78
N ILE A 133 -2.48 14.80 13.77
CA ILE A 133 -3.08 14.20 14.99
C ILE A 133 -3.88 15.24 15.80
N LYS A 134 -3.43 16.51 15.83
CA LYS A 134 -4.17 17.59 16.49
C LYS A 134 -5.43 18.01 15.72
N GLN A 135 -5.37 17.93 14.39
CA GLN A 135 -6.48 18.32 13.51
C GLN A 135 -7.55 17.21 13.41
N TYR A 136 -7.12 15.96 13.37
CA TYR A 136 -8.00 14.81 13.21
C TYR A 136 -8.02 13.95 14.49
N ASN A 137 -9.14 13.98 15.18
CA ASN A 137 -9.34 13.11 16.32
C ASN A 137 -9.31 11.63 15.86
N ASN A 138 -8.69 10.77 16.66
CA ASN A 138 -8.74 9.32 16.47
C ASN A 138 -7.98 8.80 15.23
N ILE A 139 -6.82 9.38 14.91
CA ILE A 139 -5.84 8.75 14.02
C ILE A 139 -5.33 7.48 14.72
N LYS A 140 -5.46 6.31 14.07
CA LYS A 140 -5.10 4.99 14.62
C LYS A 140 -3.80 4.44 14.09
N ALA A 141 -3.40 4.88 12.91
CA ALA A 141 -2.15 4.46 12.28
C ALA A 141 -1.55 5.59 11.44
N VAL A 142 -0.24 5.50 11.23
CA VAL A 142 0.47 6.27 10.23
C VAL A 142 1.24 5.34 9.30
N GLY A 143 1.08 5.56 7.99
CA GLY A 143 1.93 4.99 6.97
C GLY A 143 2.95 6.02 6.51
N ILE A 144 4.21 5.60 6.39
CA ILE A 144 5.30 6.43 5.91
C ILE A 144 5.94 5.77 4.70
N GLY A 145 5.89 6.45 3.56
CA GLY A 145 6.54 6.02 2.34
C GLY A 145 7.90 6.72 2.18
N ILE A 146 8.93 5.97 1.86
CA ILE A 146 10.30 6.49 1.69
C ILE A 146 10.93 5.96 0.40
N PRO A 147 11.78 6.75 -0.27
CA PRO A 147 12.63 6.27 -1.36
C PRO A 147 13.83 5.52 -0.77
N GLY A 148 13.58 4.34 -0.20
CA GLY A 148 14.60 3.60 0.53
C GLY A 148 14.08 2.30 1.14
N LEU A 149 14.96 1.64 1.89
CA LEU A 149 14.71 0.36 2.54
C LEU A 149 14.84 0.51 4.06
N ASP A 150 13.91 -0.09 4.78
CA ASP A 150 14.03 -0.28 6.23
C ASP A 150 14.37 -1.73 6.56
N HIS A 151 15.04 -1.93 7.68
CA HIS A 151 15.24 -3.24 8.27
C HIS A 151 14.88 -3.17 9.75
N GLU A 152 13.89 -3.94 10.18
CA GLU A 152 13.40 -3.95 11.55
C GLU A 152 13.02 -2.55 12.09
N GLY A 153 12.44 -1.71 11.22
CA GLY A 153 12.00 -0.36 11.58
C GLY A 153 13.09 0.71 11.60
N VAL A 154 14.34 0.35 11.22
CA VAL A 154 15.46 1.28 11.03
C VAL A 154 15.71 1.46 9.53
N ILE A 155 15.77 2.69 9.06
CA ILE A 155 16.04 3.01 7.67
C ILE A 155 17.53 2.82 7.39
N ASN A 156 17.90 1.87 6.52
CA ASN A 156 19.29 1.50 6.26
C ASN A 156 19.85 2.11 4.98
N ILE A 157 19.02 2.17 3.94
CA ILE A 157 19.33 2.73 2.62
C ILE A 157 18.21 3.69 2.28
N CYS A 158 18.53 4.92 1.95
CA CYS A 158 17.54 5.92 1.57
C CYS A 158 18.20 7.01 0.74
N ASP A 159 17.50 7.50 -0.28
CA ASP A 159 17.95 8.66 -1.06
C ASP A 159 17.91 9.94 -0.22
N ILE A 160 17.12 9.96 0.86
CA ILE A 160 17.09 11.01 1.88
C ILE A 160 18.06 10.65 2.99
N TYR A 161 19.30 11.12 2.88
CA TYR A 161 20.41 10.73 3.77
C TYR A 161 20.15 11.01 5.24
N SER A 162 19.42 12.06 5.58
CA SER A 162 19.06 12.47 6.95
C SER A 162 18.16 11.46 7.69
N LEU A 163 17.55 10.52 6.96
CA LEU A 163 16.71 9.46 7.52
C LEU A 163 17.49 8.16 7.78
N ILE A 164 18.72 8.02 7.27
CA ILE A 164 19.53 6.80 7.45
C ILE A 164 19.88 6.62 8.94
N ASP A 165 19.87 5.37 9.40
CA ASP A 165 20.11 4.95 10.79
C ASP A 165 19.11 5.50 11.82
N ILE A 166 17.98 6.07 11.35
CA ILE A 166 16.92 6.57 12.23
C ILE A 166 15.90 5.45 12.51
N PRO A 167 15.62 5.10 13.77
CA PRO A 167 14.57 4.16 14.16
C PRO A 167 13.21 4.86 14.18
N LEU A 168 12.80 5.40 13.02
CA LEU A 168 11.63 6.27 12.88
C LEU A 168 10.34 5.59 13.33
N GLU A 169 10.17 4.30 13.01
CA GLU A 169 9.00 3.52 13.37
C GLU A 169 8.78 3.50 14.89
N SER A 170 9.80 3.10 15.66
CA SER A 170 9.71 2.99 17.12
C SER A 170 9.53 4.35 17.77
N GLN A 171 10.24 5.39 17.30
CA GLN A 171 10.12 6.75 17.83
C GLN A 171 8.69 7.30 17.71
N LEU A 172 8.06 7.14 16.55
CA LEU A 172 6.68 7.63 16.34
C LEU A 172 5.66 6.76 17.07
N ARG A 173 5.85 5.44 17.09
CA ARG A 173 4.98 4.50 17.82
C ARG A 173 4.96 4.80 19.33
N GLU A 174 6.14 5.01 19.93
CA GLU A 174 6.25 5.35 21.36
C GLU A 174 5.66 6.72 21.69
N LYS A 175 5.87 7.70 20.81
CA LYS A 175 5.42 9.07 21.05
C LYS A 175 3.91 9.24 20.95
N TYR A 176 3.28 8.59 19.95
CA TYR A 176 1.86 8.81 19.64
C TYR A 176 0.97 7.65 20.03
N GLU A 177 1.52 6.51 20.45
CA GLU A 177 0.78 5.29 20.81
C GLU A 177 -0.16 4.80 19.69
N ILE A 178 0.28 4.92 18.43
CA ILE A 178 -0.43 4.48 17.22
C ILE A 178 0.39 3.44 16.45
N GLU A 179 -0.28 2.69 15.56
CA GLU A 179 0.43 1.82 14.62
C GLU A 179 1.22 2.65 13.61
N VAL A 180 2.46 2.21 13.35
CA VAL A 180 3.38 2.86 12.39
C VAL A 180 3.83 1.81 11.39
N THR A 181 3.74 2.13 10.11
CA THR A 181 4.22 1.30 9.01
C THR A 181 5.14 2.13 8.13
N ILE A 182 6.35 1.64 7.87
CA ILE A 182 7.28 2.25 6.90
C ILE A 182 7.40 1.31 5.71
N GLU A 183 7.32 1.85 4.51
CA GLU A 183 7.42 1.04 3.29
C GLU A 183 8.15 1.79 2.17
N ASN A 184 8.78 1.00 1.28
CA ASN A 184 9.46 1.51 0.11
C ASN A 184 8.48 2.06 -0.93
N ASP A 185 8.87 3.14 -1.61
CA ASP A 185 8.09 3.85 -2.63
C ASP A 185 7.63 2.96 -3.79
N MET A 186 8.52 2.10 -4.33
CA MET A 186 8.18 1.23 -5.44
C MET A 186 7.25 0.09 -5.03
N ASN A 187 7.42 -0.44 -3.81
CA ASN A 187 6.50 -1.42 -3.23
C ASN A 187 5.10 -0.82 -3.05
N LEU A 188 5.02 0.43 -2.60
CA LEU A 188 3.75 1.14 -2.46
C LEU A 188 3.11 1.43 -3.82
N THR A 189 3.92 1.83 -4.80
CA THR A 189 3.43 2.12 -6.16
C THR A 189 2.87 0.88 -6.83
N VAL A 190 3.59 -0.25 -6.79
CA VAL A 190 3.08 -1.51 -7.38
C VAL A 190 1.85 -2.01 -6.65
N TYR A 191 1.80 -1.86 -5.32
CA TYR A 191 0.64 -2.28 -4.53
C TYR A 191 -0.60 -1.44 -4.83
N GLY A 192 -0.45 -0.11 -4.89
CA GLY A 192 -1.54 0.77 -5.25
C GLY A 192 -2.03 0.57 -6.68
N PHE A 193 -1.12 0.30 -7.63
CA PHE A 193 -1.49 -0.10 -8.98
C PHE A 193 -2.28 -1.41 -8.98
N TYR A 194 -1.78 -2.43 -8.28
CA TYR A 194 -2.44 -3.74 -8.17
C TYR A 194 -3.86 -3.63 -7.60
N LYS A 195 -4.02 -2.90 -6.49
CA LYS A 195 -5.33 -2.73 -5.82
C LYS A 195 -6.38 -1.97 -6.64
N GLN A 196 -5.95 -1.19 -7.62
CA GLN A 196 -6.86 -0.49 -8.54
C GLN A 196 -7.30 -1.36 -9.72
N GLN A 197 -6.61 -2.48 -9.96
CA GLN A 197 -7.01 -3.43 -10.97
C GLN A 197 -8.03 -4.39 -10.34
N ASP A 198 -9.14 -4.60 -11.02
CA ASP A 198 -10.18 -5.55 -10.58
C ASP A 198 -9.81 -6.96 -11.08
N TYR A 199 -8.74 -7.52 -10.50
CA TYR A 199 -8.29 -8.86 -10.88
C TYR A 199 -9.18 -9.92 -10.25
N GLU A 200 -9.69 -10.84 -11.07
CA GLU A 200 -10.46 -12.01 -10.60
C GLU A 200 -9.58 -13.05 -9.90
N GLU A 201 -8.29 -13.11 -10.25
CA GLU A 201 -7.29 -14.02 -9.70
C GLU A 201 -6.03 -13.25 -9.31
N ASP A 202 -5.24 -13.80 -8.39
CA ASP A 202 -3.96 -13.21 -8.02
C ASP A 202 -3.00 -13.19 -9.20
N LYS A 203 -2.39 -12.03 -9.46
CA LYS A 203 -1.50 -11.78 -10.59
C LYS A 203 -0.09 -11.46 -10.13
N THR A 204 0.87 -11.79 -10.99
CA THR A 204 2.26 -11.36 -10.86
C THR A 204 2.48 -10.15 -11.77
N ILE A 205 2.81 -9.02 -11.18
CA ILE A 205 3.05 -7.76 -11.87
C ILE A 205 4.30 -7.07 -11.36
N VAL A 206 4.90 -6.24 -12.19
CA VAL A 206 6.06 -5.41 -11.83
C VAL A 206 5.81 -3.96 -12.23
N VAL A 207 6.19 -3.02 -11.38
CA VAL A 207 6.29 -1.59 -11.72
C VAL A 207 7.77 -1.22 -11.68
N VAL A 208 8.29 -0.61 -12.72
CA VAL A 208 9.69 -0.16 -12.81
C VAL A 208 9.74 1.34 -13.05
N THR A 209 10.59 2.05 -12.29
CA THR A 209 10.77 3.49 -12.45
C THR A 209 12.06 3.84 -13.20
N PHE A 210 11.95 4.85 -14.06
CA PHE A 210 13.08 5.44 -14.79
C PHE A 210 13.00 6.96 -14.67
N ILE A 211 13.72 7.50 -13.68
CA ILE A 211 13.76 8.93 -13.39
C ILE A 211 15.15 9.45 -13.74
N LYS A 212 15.21 10.58 -14.42
CA LYS A 212 16.47 11.21 -14.81
C LYS A 212 17.32 11.55 -13.59
N GLY A 213 18.58 11.12 -13.60
CA GLY A 213 19.55 11.45 -12.55
C GLY A 213 19.46 10.59 -11.31
N THR A 214 18.59 9.57 -11.27
CA THR A 214 18.46 8.63 -10.15
C THR A 214 18.69 7.19 -10.61
N PHE A 215 18.78 6.26 -9.67
CA PHE A 215 18.84 4.84 -9.97
C PHE A 215 17.44 4.29 -10.23
N SER A 216 17.34 3.32 -11.16
CA SER A 216 16.08 2.62 -11.40
C SER A 216 15.78 1.64 -10.26
N GLY A 217 14.52 1.61 -9.85
CA GLY A 217 13.97 0.67 -8.87
C GLY A 217 12.74 -0.03 -9.42
N ALA A 218 12.34 -1.14 -8.81
CA ALA A 218 11.13 -1.85 -9.16
C ALA A 218 10.35 -2.31 -7.93
N GLY A 219 9.03 -2.21 -7.99
CA GLY A 219 8.11 -2.89 -7.08
C GLY A 219 7.62 -4.19 -7.73
N ILE A 220 7.60 -5.28 -6.97
CA ILE A 220 7.29 -6.60 -7.49
C ILE A 220 6.12 -7.20 -6.70
N MET A 221 5.06 -7.58 -7.41
CA MET A 221 3.96 -8.38 -6.87
C MET A 221 4.04 -9.78 -7.44
N ILE A 222 4.02 -10.80 -6.58
CA ILE A 222 3.93 -12.21 -6.97
C ILE A 222 2.69 -12.81 -6.30
N ASP A 223 1.81 -13.37 -7.10
CA ASP A 223 0.57 -13.99 -6.63
C ASP A 223 -0.20 -13.09 -5.63
N GLY A 224 -0.38 -11.82 -6.00
CA GLY A 224 -1.10 -10.83 -5.20
C GLY A 224 -0.38 -10.30 -3.96
N HIS A 225 0.90 -10.65 -3.75
CA HIS A 225 1.68 -10.22 -2.60
C HIS A 225 2.93 -9.44 -3.00
N ILE A 226 3.27 -8.40 -2.24
CA ILE A 226 4.54 -7.69 -2.43
C ILE A 226 5.72 -8.61 -2.15
N HIS A 227 6.59 -8.77 -3.13
CA HIS A 227 7.81 -9.55 -3.01
C HIS A 227 8.99 -8.68 -2.61
N LYS A 228 9.34 -8.70 -1.33
CA LYS A 228 10.45 -7.89 -0.76
C LYS A 228 11.80 -8.60 -0.80
N GLY A 229 11.83 -9.92 -1.05
CA GLY A 229 13.04 -10.74 -0.88
C GLY A 229 13.42 -10.94 0.58
N ASN A 230 14.51 -11.67 0.81
CA ASN A 230 14.95 -12.04 2.16
C ASN A 230 15.48 -10.86 2.98
N THR A 231 16.16 -9.91 2.33
CA THR A 231 16.78 -8.72 2.95
C THR A 231 16.09 -7.43 2.51
N ARG A 232 14.87 -7.53 1.97
CA ARG A 232 14.10 -6.43 1.34
C ARG A 232 14.77 -5.80 0.11
N PHE A 233 15.75 -6.48 -0.48
CA PHE A 233 16.53 -6.01 -1.63
C PHE A 233 15.90 -6.35 -2.99
N ALA A 234 14.78 -7.07 -3.03
CA ALA A 234 14.08 -7.37 -4.27
C ALA A 234 13.57 -6.08 -4.92
N GLY A 235 13.81 -5.94 -6.21
CA GLY A 235 13.44 -4.74 -6.96
C GLY A 235 14.57 -3.74 -7.18
N GLU A 236 15.75 -3.93 -6.59
CA GLU A 236 16.94 -3.09 -6.80
C GLU A 236 17.57 -3.36 -8.18
N VAL A 237 16.84 -3.02 -9.25
CA VAL A 237 17.20 -3.34 -10.64
C VAL A 237 18.47 -2.64 -11.13
N SER A 238 18.87 -1.55 -10.52
CA SER A 238 20.14 -0.88 -10.81
C SER A 238 21.38 -1.74 -10.49
N PHE A 239 21.21 -2.83 -9.75
CA PHE A 239 22.26 -3.82 -9.47
C PHE A 239 22.28 -4.99 -10.46
N LEU A 240 21.44 -4.97 -11.48
CA LEU A 240 21.51 -5.96 -12.56
C LEU A 240 22.88 -5.85 -13.29
N PRO A 241 23.40 -6.97 -13.81
CA PRO A 241 24.73 -7.02 -14.43
C PRO A 241 24.73 -6.42 -15.86
N PHE A 242 24.58 -5.09 -15.97
CA PHE A 242 24.57 -4.38 -17.25
C PHE A 242 25.94 -4.33 -17.94
N GLY A 243 27.02 -4.71 -17.25
CA GLY A 243 28.41 -4.57 -17.75
C GLY A 243 28.95 -3.14 -17.69
N ILE A 244 28.21 -2.23 -17.08
CA ILE A 244 28.59 -0.83 -16.79
C ILE A 244 28.35 -0.54 -15.30
N SER A 245 29.01 0.51 -14.77
CA SER A 245 28.79 0.91 -13.37
C SER A 245 27.39 1.51 -13.15
N ARG A 246 26.96 1.62 -11.89
CA ARG A 246 25.67 2.25 -11.58
C ARG A 246 25.62 3.73 -11.96
N GLU A 247 26.74 4.42 -11.81
CA GLU A 247 26.90 5.83 -12.20
C GLU A 247 26.81 5.98 -13.73
N GLU A 248 27.42 5.06 -14.50
CA GLU A 248 27.29 5.02 -15.95
C GLU A 248 25.84 4.75 -16.39
N GLN A 249 25.06 3.96 -15.64
CA GLN A 249 23.64 3.76 -15.94
C GLN A 249 22.87 5.08 -15.89
N ILE A 250 23.13 5.96 -14.91
CA ILE A 250 22.52 7.30 -14.82
C ILE A 250 22.84 8.12 -16.09
N ILE A 251 24.08 8.05 -16.59
CA ILE A 251 24.49 8.73 -17.82
C ILE A 251 23.72 8.14 -19.02
N HIS A 252 23.64 6.82 -19.10
CA HIS A 252 22.95 6.12 -20.19
C HIS A 252 21.45 6.41 -20.20
N MET A 253 20.82 6.56 -19.04
CA MET A 253 19.41 7.00 -18.95
C MET A 253 19.19 8.40 -19.52
N GLY A 254 20.19 9.28 -19.48
CA GLY A 254 20.09 10.63 -20.04
C GLY A 254 20.31 10.71 -21.56
N GLN A 255 20.66 9.60 -22.23
CA GLN A 255 21.03 9.56 -23.65
C GLN A 255 20.03 8.72 -24.45
N THR A 256 19.48 9.27 -25.53
CA THR A 256 18.44 8.63 -26.35
C THR A 256 18.86 7.25 -26.89
N ASP A 257 20.13 7.13 -27.35
CA ASP A 257 20.62 5.90 -28.00
C ASP A 257 20.85 4.75 -27.03
N THR A 258 21.09 5.02 -25.73
CA THR A 258 21.39 4.02 -24.71
C THR A 258 20.22 3.76 -23.76
N PHE A 259 19.28 4.68 -23.68
CA PHE A 259 18.13 4.60 -22.79
C PHE A 259 17.23 3.39 -23.11
N ILE A 260 16.73 3.28 -24.34
CA ILE A 260 15.82 2.18 -24.75
C ILE A 260 16.47 0.79 -24.55
N PRO A 261 17.74 0.55 -24.96
CA PRO A 261 18.44 -0.70 -24.66
C PRO A 261 18.55 -1.00 -23.17
N LEU A 262 18.84 0.01 -22.32
CA LEU A 262 18.92 -0.16 -20.87
C LEU A 262 17.58 -0.59 -20.27
N VAL A 263 16.49 0.07 -20.66
CA VAL A 263 15.13 -0.27 -20.25
C VAL A 263 14.76 -1.68 -20.70
N ALA A 264 15.02 -2.03 -21.95
CA ALA A 264 14.74 -3.36 -22.52
C ALA A 264 15.52 -4.46 -21.79
N HIS A 265 16.79 -4.22 -21.45
CA HIS A 265 17.59 -5.17 -20.67
C HIS A 265 16.98 -5.39 -19.27
N THR A 266 16.54 -4.33 -18.61
CA THR A 266 15.88 -4.41 -17.30
C THR A 266 14.61 -5.27 -17.41
N ILE A 267 13.73 -4.97 -18.37
CA ILE A 267 12.48 -5.70 -18.57
C ILE A 267 12.73 -7.16 -18.92
N SER A 268 13.69 -7.43 -19.83
CA SER A 268 14.04 -8.80 -20.23
C SER A 268 14.57 -9.61 -19.03
N SER A 269 15.38 -9.00 -18.16
CA SER A 269 15.90 -9.64 -16.96
C SER A 269 14.76 -9.99 -15.99
N LEU A 270 13.85 -9.05 -15.74
CA LEU A 270 12.66 -9.28 -14.89
C LEU A 270 11.75 -10.35 -15.49
N THR A 271 11.54 -10.33 -16.82
CA THR A 271 10.73 -11.34 -17.51
C THR A 271 11.34 -12.74 -17.38
N ALA A 272 12.64 -12.86 -17.57
CA ALA A 272 13.32 -14.15 -17.48
C ALA A 272 13.33 -14.75 -16.06
N ILE A 273 13.28 -13.92 -15.01
CA ILE A 273 13.36 -14.35 -13.60
C ILE A 273 11.99 -14.54 -12.98
N ILE A 274 11.08 -13.58 -13.22
CA ILE A 274 9.77 -13.48 -12.53
C ILE A 274 8.63 -13.91 -13.43
N ASN A 275 8.75 -13.71 -14.75
CA ASN A 275 7.71 -13.95 -15.75
C ASN A 275 6.38 -13.27 -15.40
N PRO A 276 6.35 -11.92 -15.23
CA PRO A 276 5.14 -11.20 -14.85
C PRO A 276 4.14 -11.14 -16.00
N GLU A 277 2.85 -11.05 -15.70
CA GLU A 277 1.80 -10.80 -16.71
C GLU A 277 1.90 -9.37 -17.26
N THR A 278 2.22 -8.41 -16.40
CA THR A 278 2.32 -6.99 -16.74
C THR A 278 3.58 -6.37 -16.16
N VAL A 279 4.28 -5.60 -16.97
CA VAL A 279 5.31 -4.66 -16.52
C VAL A 279 4.81 -3.25 -16.79
N ALA A 280 4.60 -2.50 -15.74
CA ALA A 280 4.21 -1.10 -15.80
C ALA A 280 5.45 -0.20 -15.63
N LEU A 281 5.62 0.74 -16.52
CA LEU A 281 6.76 1.64 -16.58
C LEU A 281 6.35 3.02 -16.04
N THR A 282 7.20 3.62 -15.23
CA THR A 282 6.95 4.95 -14.67
C THR A 282 8.23 5.79 -14.62
N GLY A 283 8.11 7.06 -14.28
CA GLY A 283 9.20 8.02 -14.23
C GLY A 283 9.18 9.01 -15.37
N ASN A 284 9.93 10.11 -15.22
CA ASN A 284 9.91 11.23 -16.18
C ASN A 284 10.66 10.98 -17.49
N GLN A 285 11.35 9.82 -17.60
CA GLN A 285 12.09 9.45 -18.82
C GLN A 285 11.27 8.55 -19.77
N ILE A 286 10.21 7.90 -19.29
CA ILE A 286 9.40 6.97 -20.07
C ILE A 286 8.20 7.68 -20.70
N ARG A 287 7.98 7.43 -21.98
CA ARG A 287 6.81 7.91 -22.73
C ARG A 287 6.07 6.76 -23.39
N GLN A 288 4.81 6.95 -23.66
CA GLN A 288 4.00 5.94 -24.35
C GLN A 288 4.55 5.58 -25.74
N GLU A 289 5.18 6.54 -26.42
CA GLU A 289 5.81 6.35 -27.74
C GLU A 289 7.08 5.47 -27.70
N ASP A 290 7.69 5.30 -26.52
CA ASP A 290 8.88 4.45 -26.34
C ASP A 290 8.53 2.96 -26.27
N VAL A 291 7.33 2.62 -25.83
CA VAL A 291 6.88 1.23 -25.58
C VAL A 291 7.11 0.31 -26.79
N PRO A 292 6.73 0.67 -28.05
CA PRO A 292 6.99 -0.20 -29.19
C PRO A 292 8.49 -0.45 -29.45
N HIS A 293 9.34 0.53 -29.15
CA HIS A 293 10.79 0.41 -29.31
C HIS A 293 11.39 -0.48 -28.23
N ILE A 294 10.97 -0.30 -26.98
CA ILE A 294 11.36 -1.15 -25.85
C ILE A 294 10.94 -2.60 -26.11
N TYR A 295 9.68 -2.82 -26.50
CA TYR A 295 9.14 -4.14 -26.81
C TYR A 295 9.96 -4.86 -27.88
N ARG A 296 10.29 -4.17 -28.97
CA ARG A 296 11.12 -4.73 -30.06
C ARG A 296 12.52 -5.12 -29.58
N ASN A 297 13.16 -4.30 -28.74
CA ASN A 297 14.47 -4.64 -28.16
C ASN A 297 14.38 -5.85 -27.24
N CYS A 298 13.29 -6.00 -26.47
CA CYS A 298 13.08 -7.18 -25.64
C CYS A 298 12.95 -8.47 -26.47
N LEU A 299 12.30 -8.40 -27.64
CA LEU A 299 12.15 -9.55 -28.55
C LEU A 299 13.46 -10.08 -29.13
N GLU A 300 14.55 -9.33 -29.02
CA GLU A 300 15.88 -9.84 -29.40
C GLU A 300 16.38 -10.96 -28.50
N VAL A 301 15.84 -11.06 -27.25
CA VAL A 301 16.28 -12.03 -26.24
C VAL A 301 15.14 -12.84 -25.62
N ILE A 302 13.91 -12.30 -25.61
CA ILE A 302 12.74 -12.98 -25.03
C ILE A 302 11.80 -13.42 -26.15
N PRO A 303 11.39 -14.71 -26.21
CA PRO A 303 10.38 -15.16 -27.15
C PRO A 303 9.05 -14.43 -26.94
N GLU A 304 8.35 -14.15 -28.03
CA GLU A 304 7.14 -13.30 -28.02
C GLU A 304 6.04 -13.84 -27.09
N GLU A 305 5.89 -15.15 -27.02
CA GLU A 305 4.90 -15.81 -26.16
C GLU A 305 5.15 -15.63 -24.65
N HIS A 306 6.35 -15.16 -24.26
CA HIS A 306 6.73 -14.90 -22.87
C HIS A 306 6.82 -13.42 -22.53
N MET A 307 6.56 -12.56 -23.50
CA MET A 307 6.59 -11.13 -23.26
C MET A 307 5.42 -10.66 -22.39
N PRO A 308 5.69 -9.87 -21.33
CA PRO A 308 4.63 -9.27 -20.53
C PRO A 308 3.90 -8.18 -21.31
N ARG A 309 2.71 -7.85 -20.86
CA ARG A 309 2.06 -6.62 -21.28
C ARG A 309 2.83 -5.42 -20.76
N LEU A 310 3.31 -4.55 -21.66
CA LEU A 310 3.99 -3.31 -21.30
C LEU A 310 2.99 -2.15 -21.31
N ILE A 311 2.97 -1.38 -20.22
CA ILE A 311 2.14 -0.17 -20.09
C ILE A 311 2.96 0.95 -19.45
N VAL A 312 2.61 2.20 -19.73
CA VAL A 312 3.12 3.37 -19.00
C VAL A 312 2.08 3.77 -17.96
N LEU A 313 2.50 3.96 -16.71
CA LEU A 313 1.61 4.39 -15.65
C LEU A 313 1.34 5.89 -15.75
N ASP A 314 0.06 6.22 -15.81
CA ASP A 314 -0.38 7.58 -15.58
C ASP A 314 -0.43 7.88 -14.07
N GLN A 315 0.01 9.07 -13.66
CA GLN A 315 -0.08 9.57 -12.28
C GLN A 315 0.50 8.61 -11.21
N PRO A 316 1.79 8.26 -11.26
CA PRO A 316 2.41 7.31 -10.33
C PRO A 316 2.24 7.71 -8.86
N ASP A 317 2.20 9.00 -8.53
CA ASP A 317 2.00 9.51 -7.18
C ASP A 317 0.63 9.13 -6.60
N ASN A 318 -0.40 8.99 -7.45
CA ASN A 318 -1.70 8.48 -7.00
C ASN A 318 -1.64 6.99 -6.63
N HIS A 319 -0.92 6.18 -7.42
CA HIS A 319 -0.71 4.77 -7.09
C HIS A 319 0.10 4.63 -5.81
N TYR A 320 1.16 5.44 -5.64
CA TYR A 320 1.97 5.50 -4.43
C TYR A 320 1.09 5.77 -3.21
N MET A 321 0.34 6.88 -3.20
CA MET A 321 -0.53 7.24 -2.09
C MET A 321 -1.62 6.20 -1.83
N ASN A 322 -2.24 5.63 -2.87
CA ASN A 322 -3.26 4.59 -2.70
C ASN A 322 -2.68 3.31 -2.10
N GLY A 323 -1.46 2.92 -2.50
CA GLY A 323 -0.75 1.80 -1.90
C GLY A 323 -0.44 2.05 -0.43
N LEU A 324 0.00 3.26 -0.10
CA LEU A 324 0.29 3.66 1.28
C LEU A 324 -0.98 3.64 2.16
N ILE A 325 -2.10 4.17 1.65
CA ILE A 325 -3.39 4.09 2.34
C ILE A 325 -3.80 2.63 2.57
N ALA A 326 -3.72 1.79 1.54
CA ALA A 326 -4.12 0.38 1.64
C ALA A 326 -3.29 -0.38 2.68
N ILE A 327 -1.95 -0.29 2.62
CA ILE A 327 -1.06 -0.96 3.59
C ILE A 327 -1.30 -0.45 5.01
N THR A 328 -1.49 0.86 5.18
CA THR A 328 -1.74 1.46 6.50
C THR A 328 -3.08 0.99 7.10
N LEU A 329 -4.13 0.86 6.29
CA LEU A 329 -5.41 0.28 6.74
C LEU A 329 -5.28 -1.20 7.08
N GLU A 330 -4.51 -1.96 6.30
CA GLU A 330 -4.26 -3.38 6.55
C GLU A 330 -3.51 -3.62 7.85
N SER A 331 -2.61 -2.71 8.27
CA SER A 331 -1.91 -2.80 9.55
C SER A 331 -2.85 -2.77 10.75
N LEU A 332 -4.03 -2.13 10.62
CA LEU A 332 -5.08 -2.08 11.64
C LEU A 332 -5.97 -3.33 11.64
N THR A 333 -5.90 -4.15 10.58
CA THR A 333 -6.78 -5.32 10.45
C THR A 333 -6.15 -6.51 11.16
N TYR A 334 -6.91 -7.16 12.03
CA TYR A 334 -6.46 -8.38 12.71
C TYR A 334 -6.48 -9.54 11.71
N SER A 335 -5.35 -9.81 11.04
CA SER A 335 -5.23 -10.95 10.14
C SER A 335 -5.02 -12.24 10.93
N LEU A 336 -5.99 -13.17 10.86
CA LEU A 336 -5.77 -14.57 11.19
C LEU A 336 -4.97 -15.20 10.06
N GLN A 337 -3.68 -15.35 10.24
CA GLN A 337 -2.92 -16.29 9.43
C GLN A 337 -3.26 -17.71 9.91
N LEU A 338 -4.13 -18.39 9.18
CA LEU A 338 -4.26 -19.83 9.25
C LEU A 338 -2.97 -20.41 8.66
N VAL A 339 -2.04 -20.82 9.53
CA VAL A 339 -0.85 -21.55 9.13
C VAL A 339 -1.29 -22.95 8.75
N GLU A 340 -1.62 -23.18 7.49
CA GLU A 340 -1.64 -24.54 6.93
C GLU A 340 -0.21 -25.08 6.98
N LYS A 341 0.04 -25.99 7.92
CA LYS A 341 1.22 -26.84 7.85
C LYS A 341 1.08 -27.74 6.61
N ARG A 342 1.73 -27.36 5.51
CA ARG A 342 1.98 -28.30 4.41
C ARG A 342 2.79 -29.46 4.99
N ARG A 343 2.18 -30.66 4.99
CA ARG A 343 2.84 -31.94 5.27
C ARG A 343 3.68 -32.36 4.07
#